data_a78fffd04da850461bd65180e18b6597
#
_entry.id   a78fffd04da850461bd65180e18b6597
#
_cell.length_a   1.000
_cell.length_b   1.000
_cell.length_c   1.000
_cell.angle_alpha   90.00
_cell.angle_beta   90.00
_cell.angle_gamma   90.00
#
_symmetry.space_group_name_H-M   'P 1'
#
loop_
_entity.id
_entity.type
_entity.pdbx_description
1 polymer ?
#
loop_
_entity_poly.entity_id
_entity_poly.type
_entity_poly.pdbx_seq_one_letter_code
_entity_poly.pdbx_strand_id
1 'polypeptide(L)'
;MHVRDCEKKAVNIIEEYEDIPYFVFHCYGGSLKTAKRIMNMDNAYMSFSTMVCYSKQHQDLIEKIDLDYVLTETDSPYLAMTKEDRNEPANVANAVYKIAEIKNIDVNTVDEITTKNAHKIFKI
;
A
#
# COMPACT_ATOMS: atom_id res chain seq x y z
N MET A 1 -8.19 5.96 3.71
CA MET A 1 -8.93 6.80 2.72
C MET A 1 -9.06 6.03 1.43
N HIS A 2 -10.27 5.95 0.86
CA HIS A 2 -10.46 5.45 -0.50
C HIS A 2 -10.35 6.62 -1.48
N VAL A 3 -9.36 6.57 -2.37
CA VAL A 3 -9.07 7.63 -3.35
C VAL A 3 -8.88 6.99 -4.71
N ARG A 4 -9.66 7.43 -5.70
CA ARG A 4 -9.57 6.94 -7.07
C ARG A 4 -9.50 8.12 -8.04
N ASP A 5 -8.44 8.15 -8.86
CA ASP A 5 -8.18 9.18 -9.89
C ASP A 5 -8.11 10.64 -9.36
N CYS A 6 -7.95 10.81 -8.04
CA CYS A 6 -7.84 12.12 -7.39
C CYS A 6 -6.78 12.18 -6.27
N GLU A 7 -5.81 11.28 -6.28
CA GLU A 7 -4.77 11.14 -5.25
C GLU A 7 -3.99 12.44 -5.05
N LYS A 8 -3.69 13.16 -6.13
CA LYS A 8 -3.03 14.48 -6.05
C LYS A 8 -3.86 15.50 -5.26
N LYS A 9 -5.19 15.51 -5.46
CA LYS A 9 -6.08 16.41 -4.70
C LYS A 9 -6.16 16.01 -3.24
N ALA A 10 -6.23 14.69 -2.96
CA ALA A 10 -6.23 14.18 -1.60
C ALA A 10 -4.96 14.57 -0.85
N VAL A 11 -3.78 14.43 -1.47
CA VAL A 11 -2.51 14.85 -0.88
C VAL A 11 -2.50 16.36 -0.60
N ASN A 12 -2.98 17.21 -1.53
CA ASN A 12 -3.07 18.65 -1.29
C ASN A 12 -3.91 18.99 -0.05
N ILE A 13 -4.98 18.23 0.19
CA ILE A 13 -5.84 18.43 1.36
C ILE A 13 -5.13 17.99 2.62
N ILE A 14 -4.59 16.78 2.66
CA ILE A 14 -4.01 16.24 3.89
C ILE A 14 -2.73 16.96 4.33
N GLU A 15 -1.99 17.56 3.42
CA GLU A 15 -0.83 18.40 3.74
C GLU A 15 -1.18 19.62 4.63
N GLU A 16 -2.47 20.01 4.68
CA GLU A 16 -2.96 21.10 5.53
C GLU A 16 -3.37 20.65 6.95
N TYR A 17 -3.37 19.33 7.21
CA TYR A 17 -3.86 18.73 8.46
C TYR A 17 -2.74 18.05 9.25
N GLU A 18 -1.97 18.83 10.00
CA GLU A 18 -0.88 18.32 10.84
C GLU A 18 -1.37 17.59 12.10
N ASP A 19 -2.60 17.88 12.55
CA ASP A 19 -3.17 17.31 13.79
C ASP A 19 -3.64 15.86 13.63
N ILE A 20 -3.79 15.37 12.39
CA ILE A 20 -4.23 14.00 12.15
C ILE A 20 -3.03 13.06 12.25
N PRO A 21 -3.06 12.10 13.19
CA PRO A 21 -1.89 11.29 13.49
C PRO A 21 -1.44 10.43 12.32
N TYR A 22 -2.37 9.87 11.53
CA TYR A 22 -2.02 9.06 10.37
C TYR A 22 -3.06 9.11 9.25
N PHE A 23 -2.56 9.05 8.00
CA PHE A 23 -3.34 8.85 6.79
C PHE A 23 -2.92 7.57 6.10
N VAL A 24 -3.88 6.76 5.66
CA VAL A 24 -3.64 5.58 4.83
C VAL A 24 -4.38 5.73 3.51
N PHE A 25 -3.64 5.76 2.41
CA PHE A 25 -4.19 5.66 1.06
C PHE A 25 -4.44 4.18 0.76
N HIS A 26 -5.68 3.76 0.92
CA HIS A 26 -6.13 2.39 0.65
C HIS A 26 -6.02 2.05 -0.83
N CYS A 27 -5.46 0.88 -1.14
CA CYS A 27 -5.29 0.35 -2.50
C CYS A 27 -4.69 1.39 -3.45
N TYR A 28 -3.50 1.90 -3.09
CA TYR A 28 -2.89 3.03 -3.80
C TYR A 28 -2.60 2.71 -5.26
N GLY A 29 -3.24 3.48 -6.16
CA GLY A 29 -3.07 3.38 -7.61
C GLY A 29 -2.66 4.70 -8.28
N GLY A 30 -2.23 5.69 -7.50
CA GLY A 30 -1.82 7.00 -8.01
C GLY A 30 -0.47 7.00 -8.73
N SER A 31 0.02 8.18 -9.08
CA SER A 31 1.31 8.33 -9.76
C SER A 31 2.49 8.18 -8.79
N LEU A 32 3.66 7.80 -9.31
CA LEU A 32 4.91 7.81 -8.53
C LEU A 32 5.25 9.21 -7.99
N LYS A 33 4.91 10.27 -8.76
CA LYS A 33 5.12 11.65 -8.31
C LYS A 33 4.30 11.96 -7.04
N THR A 34 3.05 11.50 -6.99
CA THR A 34 2.19 11.65 -5.81
C THR A 34 2.67 10.76 -4.66
N ALA A 35 3.09 9.53 -4.94
CA ALA A 35 3.69 8.64 -3.93
C ALA A 35 4.92 9.26 -3.26
N LYS A 36 5.78 9.93 -4.02
CA LYS A 36 6.94 10.65 -3.46
C LYS A 36 6.53 11.78 -2.51
N ARG A 37 5.42 12.48 -2.78
CA ARG A 37 4.89 13.47 -1.84
C ARG A 37 4.39 12.81 -0.56
N ILE A 38 3.71 11.69 -0.68
CA ILE A 38 3.25 10.91 0.48
C ILE A 38 4.43 10.46 1.34
N MET A 39 5.51 9.97 0.74
CA MET A 39 6.73 9.56 1.45
C MET A 39 7.48 10.72 2.12
N ASN A 40 7.22 11.97 1.73
CA ASN A 40 7.77 13.15 2.42
C ASN A 40 6.94 13.58 3.65
N MET A 41 5.84 12.88 3.93
CA MET A 41 4.99 13.13 5.10
C MET A 41 5.24 12.03 6.14
N ASP A 42 5.52 12.40 7.38
CA ASP A 42 5.83 11.45 8.46
C ASP A 42 4.62 10.61 8.90
N ASN A 43 3.40 11.04 8.53
CA ASN A 43 2.13 10.48 8.96
C ASN A 43 1.27 9.88 7.83
N ALA A 44 1.80 9.75 6.60
CA ALA A 44 1.04 9.24 5.47
C ALA A 44 1.64 7.94 4.92
N TYR A 45 0.76 6.97 4.62
CA TYR A 45 1.10 5.62 4.19
C TYR A 45 0.26 5.20 2.99
N MET A 46 0.76 4.23 2.25
CA MET A 46 0.08 3.63 1.09
C MET A 46 -0.11 2.14 1.31
N SER A 47 -1.33 1.61 1.12
CA SER A 47 -1.52 0.18 1.15
C SER A 47 -1.60 -0.42 -0.26
N PHE A 48 -1.05 -1.63 -0.40
CA PHE A 48 -1.01 -2.39 -1.63
C PHE A 48 -1.75 -3.71 -1.44
N SER A 49 -2.75 -3.91 -2.29
CA SER A 49 -3.57 -5.12 -2.28
C SER A 49 -2.97 -6.24 -3.13
N THR A 50 -3.68 -7.36 -3.23
CA THR A 50 -3.38 -8.46 -4.15
C THR A 50 -3.27 -8.02 -5.63
N MET A 51 -3.70 -6.80 -5.98
CA MET A 51 -3.44 -6.22 -7.30
C MET A 51 -1.96 -6.19 -7.68
N VAL A 52 -1.06 -6.09 -6.71
CA VAL A 52 0.38 -6.12 -6.99
C VAL A 52 0.82 -7.43 -7.68
N CYS A 53 0.06 -8.51 -7.51
CA CYS A 53 0.35 -9.81 -8.14
C CYS A 53 0.15 -9.81 -9.65
N TYR A 54 -0.76 -8.97 -10.18
CA TYR A 54 -1.15 -8.99 -11.60
C TYR A 54 -1.20 -7.63 -12.30
N SER A 55 -1.15 -6.51 -11.56
CA SER A 55 -1.19 -5.17 -12.14
C SER A 55 0.22 -4.60 -12.31
N LYS A 56 0.65 -4.42 -13.55
CA LYS A 56 1.96 -3.84 -13.87
C LYS A 56 2.16 -2.46 -13.25
N GLN A 57 1.12 -1.62 -13.24
CA GLN A 57 1.15 -0.30 -12.60
C GLN A 57 1.52 -0.39 -11.12
N HIS A 58 0.88 -1.31 -10.37
CA HIS A 58 1.16 -1.49 -8.94
C HIS A 58 2.55 -2.09 -8.70
N GLN A 59 3.02 -2.97 -9.58
CA GLN A 59 4.39 -3.50 -9.54
C GLN A 59 5.43 -2.40 -9.75
N ASP A 60 5.24 -1.54 -10.74
CA ASP A 60 6.15 -0.42 -11.03
C ASP A 60 6.18 0.62 -9.91
N LEU A 61 5.05 0.82 -9.23
CA LEU A 61 4.97 1.67 -8.05
C LEU A 61 5.74 1.08 -6.87
N ILE A 62 5.43 -0.16 -6.49
CA ILE A 62 6.03 -0.79 -5.32
C ILE A 62 7.54 -0.98 -5.47
N GLU A 63 8.05 -1.17 -6.68
CA GLU A 63 9.48 -1.22 -6.96
C GLU A 63 10.21 0.02 -6.44
N LYS A 64 9.59 1.20 -6.55
CA LYS A 64 10.17 2.53 -6.29
C LYS A 64 9.74 3.18 -4.98
N ILE A 65 8.77 2.60 -4.28
CA ILE A 65 8.28 3.10 -3.00
C ILE A 65 9.07 2.45 -1.87
N ASP A 66 9.45 3.24 -0.86
CA ASP A 66 10.10 2.75 0.34
C ASP A 66 9.10 1.96 1.21
N LEU A 67 9.51 0.78 1.67
CA LEU A 67 8.67 -0.09 2.48
C LEU A 67 8.27 0.51 3.83
N ASP A 68 9.00 1.47 4.35
CA ASP A 68 8.65 2.18 5.59
C ASP A 68 7.32 2.96 5.46
N TYR A 69 6.83 3.16 4.24
CA TYR A 69 5.55 3.81 3.94
C TYR A 69 4.47 2.85 3.42
N VAL A 70 4.73 1.54 3.46
CA VAL A 70 3.86 0.53 2.84
C VAL A 70 3.10 -0.27 3.88
N LEU A 71 1.82 -0.49 3.60
CA LEU A 71 0.97 -1.50 4.22
C LEU A 71 0.55 -2.52 3.17
N THR A 72 0.17 -3.71 3.61
CA THR A 72 -0.40 -4.75 2.76
C THR A 72 -1.86 -5.00 3.11
N GLU A 73 -2.66 -5.28 2.10
CA GLU A 73 -4.09 -5.54 2.24
C GLU A 73 -4.60 -6.51 1.17
N THR A 74 -5.88 -6.86 1.20
CA THR A 74 -6.52 -7.71 0.18
C THR A 74 -7.64 -7.01 -0.57
N ASP A 75 -8.34 -6.08 0.06
CA ASP A 75 -9.64 -5.53 -0.38
C ASP A 75 -10.73 -6.62 -0.54
N SER A 76 -10.63 -7.68 0.29
CA SER A 76 -11.61 -8.77 0.27
C SER A 76 -13.04 -8.27 0.44
N PRO A 77 -14.02 -8.84 -0.26
CA PRO A 77 -13.98 -10.02 -1.13
C PRO A 77 -13.58 -9.73 -2.60
N TYR A 78 -13.14 -8.50 -2.89
CA TYR A 78 -12.73 -8.04 -4.22
C TYR A 78 -11.24 -8.31 -4.48
N LEU A 79 -10.80 -8.05 -5.72
CA LEU A 79 -9.40 -8.10 -6.15
C LEU A 79 -8.75 -9.48 -5.97
N ALA A 80 -9.53 -10.56 -6.18
CA ALA A 80 -9.00 -11.93 -6.20
C ALA A 80 -7.94 -12.12 -7.32
N MET A 81 -7.14 -13.17 -7.20
CA MET A 81 -6.09 -13.51 -8.18
C MET A 81 -6.66 -13.86 -9.54
N THR A 82 -7.87 -14.41 -9.57
CA THR A 82 -8.63 -14.69 -10.80
C THR A 82 -10.01 -14.03 -10.74
N LYS A 83 -10.64 -13.82 -11.92
CA LYS A 83 -11.95 -13.16 -11.98
C LYS A 83 -13.10 -14.01 -11.44
N GLU A 84 -12.93 -15.33 -11.43
CA GLU A 84 -13.92 -16.29 -10.96
C GLU A 84 -13.86 -16.50 -9.44
N ASP A 85 -12.75 -16.11 -8.79
CA ASP A 85 -12.54 -16.35 -7.38
C ASP A 85 -13.07 -15.20 -6.52
N ARG A 86 -13.38 -15.55 -5.28
CA ARG A 86 -13.64 -14.58 -4.22
C ARG A 86 -12.36 -14.40 -3.40
N ASN A 87 -11.94 -13.16 -3.22
CA ASN A 87 -10.77 -12.86 -2.38
C ASN A 87 -11.07 -13.06 -0.89
N GLU A 88 -10.05 -13.41 -0.14
CA GLU A 88 -10.13 -13.59 1.32
C GLU A 88 -8.92 -12.97 2.02
N PRO A 89 -9.01 -12.62 3.32
CA PRO A 89 -7.92 -11.95 4.05
C PRO A 89 -6.61 -12.72 4.05
N ALA A 90 -6.64 -14.05 4.03
CA ALA A 90 -5.44 -14.90 3.97
C ALA A 90 -4.58 -14.63 2.73
N ASN A 91 -5.18 -14.14 1.65
CA ASN A 91 -4.47 -13.82 0.41
C ASN A 91 -3.53 -12.61 0.51
N VAL A 92 -3.51 -11.90 1.65
CA VAL A 92 -2.51 -10.85 1.90
C VAL A 92 -1.08 -11.40 1.79
N ALA A 93 -0.87 -12.66 2.12
CA ALA A 93 0.42 -13.32 1.96
C ALA A 93 0.94 -13.28 0.52
N ASN A 94 0.05 -13.39 -0.49
CA ASN A 94 0.42 -13.29 -1.89
C ASN A 94 0.98 -11.91 -2.25
N ALA A 95 0.41 -10.84 -1.67
CA ALA A 95 0.93 -9.49 -1.87
C ALA A 95 2.33 -9.34 -1.24
N VAL A 96 2.54 -9.87 -0.03
CA VAL A 96 3.85 -9.87 0.64
C VAL A 96 4.90 -10.61 -0.18
N TYR A 97 4.61 -11.82 -0.66
CA TYR A 97 5.51 -12.60 -1.52
C TYR A 97 5.85 -11.85 -2.81
N LYS A 98 4.85 -11.25 -3.45
CA LYS A 98 5.07 -10.51 -4.70
C LYS A 98 5.91 -9.26 -4.50
N ILE A 99 5.70 -8.54 -3.42
CA ILE A 99 6.52 -7.37 -3.05
C ILE A 99 7.98 -7.78 -2.83
N ALA A 100 8.22 -8.87 -2.11
CA ALA A 100 9.56 -9.40 -1.88
C ALA A 100 10.27 -9.76 -3.20
N GLU A 101 9.55 -10.42 -4.11
CA GLU A 101 10.04 -10.74 -5.46
C GLU A 101 10.42 -9.47 -6.24
N ILE A 102 9.54 -8.47 -6.30
CA ILE A 102 9.77 -7.22 -7.04
C ILE A 102 10.96 -6.45 -6.49
N LYS A 103 11.08 -6.37 -5.17
CA LYS A 103 12.18 -5.65 -4.50
C LYS A 103 13.46 -6.46 -4.38
N ASN A 104 13.43 -7.74 -4.75
CA ASN A 104 14.54 -8.68 -4.62
C ASN A 104 15.13 -8.73 -3.20
N ILE A 105 14.27 -8.86 -2.21
CA ILE A 105 14.60 -8.97 -0.79
C ILE A 105 13.88 -10.17 -0.16
N ASP A 106 14.30 -10.55 1.05
CA ASP A 106 13.69 -11.66 1.79
C ASP A 106 12.23 -11.35 2.16
N VAL A 107 11.38 -12.36 2.05
CA VAL A 107 9.95 -12.23 2.35
C VAL A 107 9.67 -11.85 3.81
N ASN A 108 10.47 -12.38 4.74
CA ASN A 108 10.33 -12.05 6.16
C ASN A 108 10.65 -10.57 6.41
N THR A 109 11.60 -9.99 5.65
CA THR A 109 11.91 -8.55 5.73
C THR A 109 10.71 -7.71 5.33
N VAL A 110 9.99 -8.07 4.26
CA VAL A 110 8.76 -7.36 3.85
C VAL A 110 7.69 -7.50 4.92
N ASP A 111 7.47 -8.71 5.41
CA ASP A 111 6.47 -9.00 6.44
C ASP A 111 6.74 -8.21 7.72
N GLU A 112 7.97 -8.23 8.22
CA GLU A 112 8.39 -7.49 9.42
C GLU A 112 8.16 -5.98 9.28
N ILE A 113 8.58 -5.38 8.15
CA ILE A 113 8.45 -3.92 7.94
C ILE A 113 6.97 -3.53 7.82
N THR A 114 6.19 -4.22 7.00
CA THR A 114 4.78 -3.87 6.80
C THR A 114 3.94 -4.13 8.06
N THR A 115 4.24 -5.18 8.81
CA THR A 115 3.63 -5.46 10.11
C THR A 115 3.99 -4.37 11.13
N LYS A 116 5.25 -3.95 11.22
CA LYS A 116 5.68 -2.84 12.08
C LYS A 116 4.95 -1.55 11.74
N ASN A 117 4.77 -1.25 10.45
CA ASN A 117 3.99 -0.09 10.01
C ASN A 117 2.54 -0.19 10.48
N ALA A 118 1.90 -1.36 10.34
CA ALA A 118 0.54 -1.58 10.82
C ALA A 118 0.42 -1.38 12.34
N HIS A 119 1.34 -1.93 13.13
CA HIS A 119 1.37 -1.73 14.58
C HIS A 119 1.50 -0.25 14.94
N LYS A 120 2.36 0.49 14.27
CA LYS A 120 2.56 1.92 14.49
C LYS A 120 1.28 2.73 14.23
N ILE A 121 0.62 2.46 13.10
CA ILE A 121 -0.53 3.24 12.63
C ILE A 121 -1.80 2.90 13.43
N PHE A 122 -2.07 1.62 13.66
CA PHE A 122 -3.30 1.15 14.29
C PHE A 122 -3.16 0.91 15.79
N LYS A 123 -1.95 1.07 16.35
CA LYS A 123 -1.66 0.88 17.78
C LYS A 123 -2.09 -0.50 18.31
N ILE A 124 -1.86 -1.51 17.53
CA ILE A 124 -2.19 -2.92 17.85
C ILE A 124 -0.95 -3.72 18.17
#